data_5e6af1655c0142f89dd6c4415c1666d1
#
_entry.id   5e6af1655c0142f89dd6c4415c1666d1
#
_cell.length_a   1.000
_cell.length_b   1.000
_cell.length_c   1.000
_cell.angle_alpha   90.00
_cell.angle_beta   90.00
_cell.angle_gamma   90.00
#
_symmetry.space_group_name_H-M   'P 1'
#
loop_
_entity.id
_entity.type
_entity.pdbx_description
1 polymer ?
#
loop_
_entity_poly.entity_id
_entity_poly.type
_entity_poly.pdbx_seq_one_letter_code
_entity_poly.pdbx_strand_id
1 'polypeptide(L)'
;SDITKAYDMLSYIGDGNNVFEVYDITKKAINEAKQKNTPIFLEFKNYRFSGQYEGDTQLYQPQEEIDKAKQNDPIKLAKENSSKYGLNKNDLEKIINEAKEEVDKAFDFADTQPWPQPEDALEEVYVNYPVEINR
;
A
#
# COMPACT_ATOMS: atom_id res chain seq x y z
N SER A 1 13.11 6.62 -13.04
CA SER A 1 12.45 6.13 -14.23
C SER A 1 12.93 6.87 -15.48
N ASP A 2 13.28 6.11 -16.53
CA ASP A 2 13.88 6.72 -17.73
C ASP A 2 12.86 7.50 -18.57
N ILE A 3 11.59 7.18 -18.44
CA ILE A 3 10.50 7.90 -19.13
C ILE A 3 10.46 9.38 -18.72
N THR A 4 10.77 9.69 -17.48
CA THR A 4 10.73 11.08 -16.99
C THR A 4 11.75 11.99 -17.63
N LYS A 5 12.85 11.42 -18.14
CA LYS A 5 13.87 12.17 -18.88
C LYS A 5 13.35 12.77 -20.18
N ALA A 6 12.40 12.08 -20.83
CA ALA A 6 11.77 12.59 -22.05
C ALA A 6 10.87 13.81 -21.82
N TYR A 7 10.46 14.03 -20.57
CA TYR A 7 9.61 15.15 -20.16
C TYR A 7 10.37 16.22 -19.36
N ASP A 8 11.70 16.10 -19.28
CA ASP A 8 12.55 16.96 -18.45
C ASP A 8 12.03 17.06 -16.99
N MET A 9 11.51 15.94 -16.49
CA MET A 9 10.90 15.86 -15.16
C MET A 9 11.89 15.26 -14.17
N LEU A 10 12.11 15.95 -13.05
CA LEU A 10 12.91 15.43 -11.95
C LEU A 10 12.25 14.18 -11.37
N SER A 11 13.04 13.13 -11.13
CA SER A 11 12.56 11.88 -10.56
C SER A 11 13.48 11.35 -9.47
N TYR A 12 12.88 10.65 -8.50
CA TYR A 12 13.59 9.88 -7.47
C TYR A 12 13.12 8.44 -7.50
N ILE A 13 14.06 7.54 -7.23
CA ILE A 13 13.80 6.10 -7.12
C ILE A 13 14.25 5.67 -5.73
N GLY A 14 13.43 4.87 -5.05
CA GLY A 14 13.72 4.35 -3.72
C GLY A 14 13.18 2.94 -3.50
N ASP A 15 13.56 2.34 -2.37
CA ASP A 15 13.03 1.07 -1.91
C ASP A 15 11.65 1.26 -1.26
N GLY A 16 10.61 0.76 -1.93
CA GLY A 16 9.22 0.81 -1.45
C GLY A 16 8.95 -0.06 -0.21
N ASN A 17 9.85 -0.97 0.14
CA ASN A 17 9.76 -1.78 1.35
C ASN A 17 10.31 -1.04 2.58
N ASN A 18 11.06 0.04 2.40
CA ASN A 18 11.63 0.83 3.49
C ASN A 18 10.80 2.11 3.72
N VAL A 19 9.87 2.07 4.67
CA VAL A 19 8.97 3.21 4.97
C VAL A 19 9.73 4.50 5.33
N PHE A 20 10.89 4.40 5.92
CA PHE A 20 11.70 5.56 6.29
C PHE A 20 12.33 6.22 5.07
N GLU A 21 12.85 5.42 4.14
CA GLU A 21 13.37 5.92 2.87
C GLU A 21 12.26 6.54 2.02
N VAL A 22 11.09 5.90 1.97
CA VAL A 22 9.89 6.45 1.31
C VAL A 22 9.54 7.81 1.90
N TYR A 23 9.53 7.92 3.23
CA TYR A 23 9.26 9.20 3.91
C TYR A 23 10.27 10.29 3.55
N ASP A 24 11.56 9.98 3.63
CA ASP A 24 12.63 10.95 3.39
C ASP A 24 12.64 11.43 1.93
N ILE A 25 12.53 10.51 0.97
CA ILE A 25 12.46 10.84 -0.46
C ILE A 25 11.21 11.66 -0.76
N THR A 26 10.06 11.27 -0.21
CA THR A 26 8.80 11.99 -0.44
C THR A 26 8.86 13.40 0.15
N LYS A 27 9.36 13.56 1.37
CA LYS A 27 9.53 14.87 2.01
C LYS A 27 10.46 15.78 1.20
N LYS A 28 11.58 15.24 0.72
CA LYS A 28 12.49 15.97 -0.16
C LYS A 28 11.80 16.43 -1.44
N ALA A 29 11.09 15.49 -2.11
CA ALA A 29 10.38 15.78 -3.35
C ALA A 29 9.30 16.85 -3.18
N ILE A 30 8.51 16.78 -2.10
CA ILE A 30 7.48 17.80 -1.79
C ILE A 30 8.13 19.19 -1.61
N ASN A 31 9.23 19.28 -0.87
CA ASN A 31 9.91 20.55 -0.66
C ASN A 31 10.46 21.12 -1.97
N GLU A 32 11.08 20.29 -2.80
CA GLU A 32 11.60 20.73 -4.10
C GLU A 32 10.48 21.11 -5.09
N ALA A 33 9.39 20.34 -5.14
CA ALA A 33 8.24 20.67 -5.97
C ALA A 33 7.65 22.03 -5.62
N LYS A 34 7.53 22.32 -4.32
CA LYS A 34 7.07 23.65 -3.84
C LYS A 34 8.04 24.77 -4.18
N GLN A 35 9.34 24.56 -4.02
CA GLN A 35 10.35 25.57 -4.29
C GLN A 35 10.49 25.88 -5.78
N LYS A 36 10.45 24.85 -6.62
CA LYS A 36 10.66 24.97 -8.06
C LYS A 36 9.36 25.18 -8.84
N ASN A 37 8.21 25.01 -8.18
CA ASN A 37 6.86 25.02 -8.79
C ASN A 37 6.78 24.06 -10.00
N THR A 38 7.34 22.85 -9.84
CA THR A 38 7.40 21.81 -10.87
C THR A 38 6.97 20.47 -10.31
N PRO A 39 6.35 19.58 -11.12
CA PRO A 39 6.07 18.23 -10.69
C PRO A 39 7.35 17.42 -10.51
N ILE A 40 7.32 16.46 -9.58
CA ILE A 40 8.41 15.50 -9.37
C ILE A 40 7.81 14.10 -9.41
N PHE A 41 8.47 13.21 -10.11
CA PHE A 41 8.08 11.80 -10.21
C PHE A 41 8.80 10.96 -9.15
N LEU A 42 8.02 10.12 -8.44
CA LEU A 42 8.56 9.17 -7.46
C LEU A 42 8.29 7.74 -7.93
N GLU A 43 9.31 6.91 -7.92
CA GLU A 43 9.23 5.50 -8.20
C GLU A 43 9.73 4.71 -6.98
N PHE A 44 8.83 3.96 -6.34
CA PHE A 44 9.18 3.09 -5.23
C PHE A 44 9.03 1.63 -5.67
N LYS A 45 10.13 0.88 -5.64
CA LYS A 45 10.15 -0.53 -6.01
C LYS A 45 9.79 -1.39 -4.81
N ASN A 46 8.81 -2.26 -4.99
CA ASN A 46 8.41 -3.25 -4.00
C ASN A 46 8.18 -4.60 -4.66
N TYR A 47 8.00 -5.62 -3.84
CA TYR A 47 7.70 -6.97 -4.30
C TYR A 47 6.45 -7.50 -3.59
N ARG A 48 5.51 -8.05 -4.36
CA ARG A 48 4.30 -8.65 -3.84
C ARG A 48 4.56 -10.11 -3.49
N PHE A 49 4.45 -10.48 -2.21
CA PHE A 49 4.72 -11.84 -1.72
C PHE A 49 3.61 -12.83 -2.03
N SER A 50 2.37 -12.37 -2.07
CA SER A 50 1.20 -13.20 -2.29
C SER A 50 0.71 -13.11 -3.72
N GLY A 51 0.03 -14.13 -4.18
CA GLY A 51 -0.63 -14.15 -5.48
C GLY A 51 -1.68 -13.05 -5.65
N GLN A 52 -2.28 -12.99 -6.83
CA GLN A 52 -3.25 -11.95 -7.16
C GLN A 52 -4.57 -12.14 -6.43
N TYR A 53 -4.96 -13.37 -6.17
CA TYR A 53 -6.22 -13.75 -5.51
C TYR A 53 -6.00 -14.97 -4.60
N GLU A 54 -6.96 -15.25 -3.75
CA GLU A 54 -6.95 -16.46 -2.92
C GLU A 54 -6.99 -17.71 -3.79
N GLY A 55 -6.04 -18.65 -3.58
CA GLY A 55 -5.87 -19.84 -4.43
C GLY A 55 -4.94 -19.66 -5.64
N ASP A 56 -4.36 -18.48 -5.87
CA ASP A 56 -3.32 -18.30 -6.88
C ASP A 56 -2.07 -19.13 -6.53
N THR A 57 -1.72 -20.07 -7.40
CA THR A 57 -0.59 -20.99 -7.19
C THR A 57 0.78 -20.34 -7.36
N GLN A 58 0.84 -19.10 -7.83
CA GLN A 58 2.07 -18.33 -8.06
C GLN A 58 3.13 -19.03 -8.92
N LEU A 59 2.75 -19.95 -9.81
CA LEU A 59 3.70 -20.69 -10.66
C LEU A 59 4.53 -19.79 -11.60
N TYR A 60 4.10 -18.57 -11.81
CA TYR A 60 4.81 -17.55 -12.61
C TYR A 60 5.92 -16.83 -11.82
N GLN A 61 5.99 -17.02 -10.51
CA GLN A 61 7.02 -16.42 -9.64
C GLN A 61 7.96 -17.51 -9.11
N PRO A 62 9.27 -17.43 -9.37
CA PRO A 62 10.22 -18.37 -8.78
C PRO A 62 10.22 -18.29 -7.25
N GLN A 63 10.17 -19.44 -6.58
CA GLN A 63 10.15 -19.51 -5.11
C GLN A 63 11.36 -18.81 -4.48
N GLU A 64 12.52 -18.91 -5.11
CA GLU A 64 13.75 -18.25 -4.65
C GLU A 64 13.61 -16.71 -4.60
N GLU A 65 12.89 -16.13 -5.56
CA GLU A 65 12.63 -14.68 -5.58
C GLU A 65 11.69 -14.28 -4.45
N ILE A 66 10.64 -15.06 -4.21
CA ILE A 66 9.69 -14.84 -3.11
C ILE A 66 10.42 -14.91 -1.77
N ASP A 67 11.25 -15.93 -1.58
CA ASP A 67 11.99 -16.14 -0.32
C ASP A 67 13.02 -15.02 -0.07
N LYS A 68 13.68 -14.57 -1.13
CA LYS A 68 14.59 -13.41 -1.07
C LYS A 68 13.82 -12.12 -0.74
N ALA A 69 12.67 -11.91 -1.37
CA ALA A 69 11.86 -10.74 -1.12
C ALA A 69 11.29 -10.70 0.31
N LYS A 70 10.89 -11.84 0.87
CA LYS A 70 10.46 -11.96 2.28
C LYS A 70 11.53 -11.60 3.30
N GLN A 71 12.80 -11.70 2.95
CA GLN A 71 13.87 -11.21 3.83
C GLN A 71 13.83 -9.68 3.97
N ASN A 72 13.29 -8.99 2.96
CA ASN A 72 13.12 -7.55 2.89
C ASN A 72 11.67 -7.11 3.17
N ASP A 73 10.98 -7.84 4.04
CA ASP A 73 9.61 -7.52 4.47
C ASP A 73 9.54 -6.13 5.11
N PRO A 74 8.67 -5.23 4.63
CA PRO A 74 8.59 -3.85 5.10
C PRO A 74 8.26 -3.74 6.59
N ILE A 75 7.44 -4.66 7.14
CA ILE A 75 7.11 -4.67 8.57
C ILE A 75 8.34 -5.10 9.40
N LYS A 76 9.08 -6.10 8.91
CA LYS A 76 10.32 -6.53 9.55
C LYS A 76 11.35 -5.40 9.56
N LEU A 77 11.58 -4.76 8.41
CA LEU A 77 12.49 -3.61 8.30
C LEU A 77 12.09 -2.45 9.20
N ALA A 78 10.79 -2.14 9.28
CA ALA A 78 10.29 -1.10 10.16
C ALA A 78 10.56 -1.42 11.63
N LYS A 79 10.34 -2.67 12.07
CA LYS A 79 10.64 -3.12 13.43
C LYS A 79 12.13 -3.04 13.76
N GLU A 80 12.99 -3.51 12.86
CA GLU A 80 14.45 -3.51 13.06
C GLU A 80 15.04 -2.08 13.15
N ASN A 81 14.44 -1.13 12.44
CA ASN A 81 14.90 0.25 12.42
C ASN A 81 14.17 1.19 13.39
N SER A 82 13.11 0.74 14.03
CA SER A 82 12.22 1.55 14.88
C SER A 82 12.94 2.35 15.98
N SER A 83 13.96 1.74 16.60
CA SER A 83 14.74 2.38 17.66
C SER A 83 15.47 3.65 17.20
N LYS A 84 15.88 3.71 15.93
CA LYS A 84 16.51 4.91 15.33
C LYS A 84 15.54 6.10 15.27
N TYR A 85 14.24 5.80 15.31
CA TYR A 85 13.14 6.78 15.23
C TYR A 85 12.42 6.97 16.56
N GLY A 86 13.03 6.51 17.67
CA GLY A 86 12.55 6.75 19.02
C GLY A 86 11.47 5.80 19.52
N LEU A 87 11.15 4.74 18.78
CA LEU A 87 10.21 3.71 19.21
C LEU A 87 10.95 2.60 19.97
N ASN A 88 10.47 2.27 21.16
CA ASN A 88 10.97 1.15 21.92
C ASN A 88 10.15 -0.14 21.66
N LYS A 89 10.60 -1.26 22.21
CA LYS A 89 9.95 -2.56 22.01
C LYS A 89 8.50 -2.59 22.50
N ASN A 90 8.21 -1.93 23.62
CA ASN A 90 6.85 -1.91 24.16
C ASN A 90 5.90 -1.09 23.28
N ASP A 91 6.39 0.01 22.71
CA ASP A 91 5.61 0.81 21.74
C ASP A 91 5.25 -0.03 20.51
N LEU A 92 6.20 -0.82 19.99
CA LEU A 92 5.94 -1.72 18.87
C LEU A 92 4.93 -2.80 19.18
N GLU A 93 5.05 -3.45 20.35
CA GLU A 93 4.11 -4.49 20.79
C GLU A 93 2.70 -3.90 20.94
N LYS A 94 2.59 -2.70 21.48
CA LYS A 94 1.32 -1.98 21.60
C LYS A 94 0.70 -1.72 20.23
N ILE A 95 1.46 -1.14 19.29
CA ILE A 95 0.99 -0.86 17.92
C ILE A 95 0.51 -2.14 17.22
N ILE A 96 1.27 -3.24 17.35
CA ILE A 96 0.92 -4.53 16.74
C ILE A 96 -0.39 -5.07 17.30
N ASN A 97 -0.57 -5.00 18.62
CA ASN A 97 -1.78 -5.48 19.28
C ASN A 97 -3.00 -4.62 18.90
N GLU A 98 -2.86 -3.30 18.91
CA GLU A 98 -3.92 -2.37 18.51
C GLU A 98 -4.34 -2.61 17.05
N ALA A 99 -3.39 -2.77 16.13
CA ALA A 99 -3.68 -3.06 14.73
C ALA A 99 -4.40 -4.41 14.55
N LYS A 100 -4.00 -5.44 15.32
CA LYS A 100 -4.67 -6.74 15.30
C LYS A 100 -6.10 -6.65 15.81
N GLU A 101 -6.30 -6.00 16.95
CA GLU A 101 -7.64 -5.80 17.53
C GLU A 101 -8.56 -5.02 16.58
N GLU A 102 -8.04 -4.03 15.85
CA GLU A 102 -8.81 -3.27 14.88
C GLU A 102 -9.28 -4.16 13.71
N VAL A 103 -8.38 -5.02 13.20
CA VAL A 103 -8.72 -5.99 12.15
C VAL A 103 -9.76 -7.00 12.64
N ASP A 104 -9.57 -7.57 13.83
CA ASP A 104 -10.51 -8.54 14.42
C ASP A 104 -11.91 -7.91 14.57
N LYS A 105 -12.00 -6.67 15.08
CA LYS A 105 -13.27 -5.92 15.18
C LYS A 105 -13.91 -5.65 13.82
N ALA A 106 -13.10 -5.40 12.78
CA ALA A 106 -13.62 -5.18 11.43
C ALA A 106 -14.23 -6.46 10.84
N PHE A 107 -13.61 -7.63 11.10
CA PHE A 107 -14.17 -8.93 10.72
C PHE A 107 -15.48 -9.21 11.46
N ASP A 108 -15.50 -9.06 12.77
CA ASP A 108 -16.71 -9.26 13.59
C ASP A 108 -17.86 -8.34 13.13
N PHE A 109 -17.51 -7.08 12.81
CA PHE A 109 -18.49 -6.14 12.26
C PHE A 109 -19.05 -6.64 10.93
N ALA A 110 -18.19 -7.05 9.99
CA ALA A 110 -18.62 -7.53 8.67
C ALA A 110 -19.53 -8.76 8.78
N ASP A 111 -19.19 -9.71 9.64
CA ASP A 111 -19.97 -10.94 9.84
C ASP A 111 -21.37 -10.69 10.43
N THR A 112 -21.53 -9.59 11.15
CA THR A 112 -22.82 -9.21 11.75
C THR A 112 -23.71 -8.38 10.83
N GLN A 113 -23.19 -7.93 9.67
CA GLN A 113 -23.96 -7.12 8.75
C GLN A 113 -24.89 -7.96 7.88
N PRO A 114 -26.04 -7.42 7.48
CA PRO A 114 -26.93 -8.10 6.54
C PRO A 114 -26.28 -8.23 5.17
N TRP A 115 -26.60 -9.29 4.45
CA TRP A 115 -26.20 -9.42 3.06
C TRP A 115 -26.81 -8.33 2.19
N PRO A 116 -26.10 -7.84 1.16
CA PRO A 116 -26.64 -6.87 0.20
C PRO A 116 -27.92 -7.41 -0.45
N GLN A 117 -28.86 -6.52 -0.76
CA GLN A 117 -30.03 -6.89 -1.54
C GLN A 117 -29.68 -6.95 -3.04
N PRO A 118 -30.38 -7.76 -3.85
CA PRO A 118 -30.12 -7.82 -5.29
C PRO A 118 -30.17 -6.45 -6.00
N GLU A 119 -30.99 -5.55 -5.49
CA GLU A 119 -31.18 -4.20 -6.00
C GLU A 119 -29.93 -3.33 -5.82
N ASP A 120 -29.15 -3.54 -4.77
CA ASP A 120 -27.92 -2.80 -4.47
C ASP A 120 -26.88 -2.95 -5.58
N ALA A 121 -26.94 -4.05 -6.34
CA ALA A 121 -26.04 -4.28 -7.49
C ALA A 121 -26.25 -3.25 -8.64
N LEU A 122 -27.36 -2.55 -8.66
CA LEU A 122 -27.69 -1.54 -9.67
C LEU A 122 -27.46 -0.11 -9.19
N GLU A 123 -27.11 0.06 -7.91
CA GLU A 123 -26.88 1.36 -7.30
C GLU A 123 -25.40 1.75 -7.36
N GLU A 124 -25.12 3.03 -7.25
CA GLU A 124 -23.77 3.63 -7.15
C GLU A 124 -22.80 3.30 -8.30
N VAL A 125 -23.28 2.70 -9.41
CA VAL A 125 -22.42 2.40 -10.58
C VAL A 125 -22.08 3.69 -11.34
N TYR A 126 -23.00 4.65 -11.40
CA TYR A 126 -22.82 5.97 -12.03
C TYR A 126 -23.39 7.08 -11.16
N VAL A 127 -22.84 8.27 -11.30
CA VAL A 127 -23.32 9.48 -10.58
C VAL A 127 -24.78 9.82 -10.94
N ASN A 128 -25.19 9.53 -12.19
CA ASN A 128 -26.59 9.63 -12.64
C ASN A 128 -26.97 8.32 -13.31
N TYR A 129 -28.06 7.71 -12.89
CA TYR A 129 -28.62 6.54 -13.54
C TYR A 129 -29.36 6.97 -14.82
N PRO A 130 -28.86 6.68 -16.02
CA PRO A 130 -29.48 7.17 -17.25
C PRO A 130 -30.69 6.36 -17.70
N VAL A 131 -31.05 5.27 -17.00
CA VAL A 131 -32.13 4.36 -17.47
C VAL A 131 -33.01 3.91 -16.32
N GLU A 132 -34.28 4.27 -16.35
CA GLU A 132 -35.31 3.52 -15.64
C GLU A 132 -35.41 2.12 -16.25
N ILE A 133 -34.95 1.11 -15.53
CA ILE A 133 -35.20 -0.29 -15.93
C ILE A 133 -36.67 -0.57 -15.62
N ASN A 134 -37.51 -0.33 -16.60
CA ASN A 134 -38.89 -0.80 -16.55
C ASN A 134 -38.90 -2.32 -16.46
N ARG A 135 -39.31 -2.84 -15.31
CA ARG A 135 -39.58 -4.27 -15.08
C ARG A 135 -40.90 -4.68 -15.69
#